data_ce3a4b31726326ce70e764be2068efea
#
_entry.id   ce3a4b31726326ce70e764be2068efea
#
_cell.length_a   1.000
_cell.length_b   1.000
_cell.length_c   1.000
_cell.angle_alpha   90.00
_cell.angle_beta   90.00
_cell.angle_gamma   90.00
#
_symmetry.space_group_name_H-M   'P 1'
#
loop_
_entity.id
_entity.type
_entity.pdbx_description
1 polymer ?
#
loop_
_entity_poly.entity_id
_entity_poly.type
_entity_poly.pdbx_seq_one_letter_code
_entity_poly.pdbx_strand_id
1 'polypeptide(L)'
;MNAASTGSVWQGRADGPRWHHIVTTDIPTGGVALVGFCSDEGVRRNEGRVGAAAGPAALRAALSGFAVQEPFLLADAGDVTTHGPDLESAQRELSDTVRDLIAKDNLVVVLGGGHET
;
A
#
# COMPACT_ATOMS: atom_id res chain seq x y z
N MET A 1 -1.07 11.31 -1.74
CA MET A 1 -0.60 10.10 -1.04
C MET A 1 0.14 10.51 0.21
N ASN A 2 -0.14 9.89 1.34
CA ASN A 2 0.41 10.27 2.62
C ASN A 2 0.91 9.04 3.38
N ALA A 3 2.18 8.69 3.21
CA ALA A 3 2.78 7.53 3.86
C ALA A 3 2.84 7.68 5.39
N ALA A 4 2.94 8.90 5.90
CA ALA A 4 2.99 9.13 7.35
C ALA A 4 1.72 8.67 8.06
N SER A 5 0.57 8.68 7.37
CA SER A 5 -0.70 8.23 7.96
C SER A 5 -0.74 6.71 8.17
N THR A 6 0.15 5.96 7.52
CA THR A 6 0.21 4.51 7.62
C THR A 6 1.21 4.03 8.66
N GLY A 7 2.04 4.93 9.23
CA GLY A 7 3.11 4.56 10.15
C GLY A 7 2.62 3.80 11.37
N SER A 8 1.42 4.11 11.88
CA SER A 8 0.87 3.48 13.07
C SER A 8 0.49 2.01 12.87
N VAL A 9 0.26 1.55 11.64
CA VAL A 9 -0.06 0.14 11.38
C VAL A 9 1.20 -0.74 11.28
N TRP A 10 2.37 -0.12 11.12
CA TRP A 10 3.64 -0.84 11.07
C TRP A 10 4.16 -1.06 12.49
N GLN A 11 3.59 -2.03 13.17
CA GLN A 11 3.92 -2.36 14.55
C GLN A 11 4.06 -3.86 14.70
N GLY A 12 4.86 -4.27 15.68
CA GLY A 12 5.05 -5.67 15.95
C GLY A 12 6.04 -5.92 17.06
N ARG A 13 6.53 -7.14 17.15
CA ARG A 13 7.44 -7.58 18.19
C ARG A 13 8.77 -6.84 18.06
N ALA A 14 9.40 -6.62 19.22
CA ALA A 14 10.69 -5.94 19.27
C ALA A 14 11.85 -6.82 18.80
N ASP A 15 11.66 -8.15 18.79
CA ASP A 15 12.68 -9.06 18.28
C ASP A 15 12.74 -8.92 16.77
N GLY A 16 13.83 -8.43 16.29
CA GLY A 16 13.98 -8.15 14.87
C GLY A 16 15.05 -9.00 14.21
N PRO A 17 15.31 -8.71 12.92
CA PRO A 17 14.59 -7.72 12.11
C PRO A 17 13.29 -8.28 11.52
N ARG A 18 12.26 -7.46 11.54
CA ARG A 18 10.97 -7.72 10.91
C ARG A 18 10.61 -6.56 10.00
N TRP A 19 9.61 -6.73 9.14
CA TRP A 19 9.26 -5.70 8.16
C TRP A 19 8.97 -4.34 8.80
N HIS A 20 8.32 -4.31 9.98
CA HIS A 20 8.02 -3.03 10.64
C HIS A 20 9.29 -2.30 11.11
N HIS A 21 10.44 -2.99 11.22
CA HIS A 21 11.70 -2.36 11.56
C HIS A 21 12.38 -1.69 10.37
N ILE A 22 12.15 -2.18 9.15
CA ILE A 22 12.89 -1.72 7.96
C ILE A 22 12.08 -0.80 7.06
N VAL A 23 10.74 -0.76 7.20
CA VAL A 23 9.90 0.05 6.33
C VAL A 23 10.20 1.53 6.55
N THR A 24 10.31 2.27 5.43
CA THR A 24 10.55 3.71 5.44
C THR A 24 9.49 4.41 4.59
N THR A 25 9.34 5.72 4.79
CA THR A 25 8.50 6.56 3.92
C THR A 25 9.30 7.22 2.80
N ASP A 26 10.62 7.11 2.84
CA ASP A 26 11.49 7.64 1.79
C ASP A 26 11.54 6.66 0.63
N ILE A 27 11.15 7.10 -0.55
CA ILE A 27 11.09 6.23 -1.72
C ILE A 27 12.49 6.00 -2.26
N PRO A 28 12.97 4.74 -2.29
CA PRO A 28 14.30 4.43 -2.77
C PRO A 28 14.35 4.35 -4.30
N THR A 29 15.54 4.17 -4.83
CA THR A 29 15.77 3.72 -6.18
C THR A 29 16.19 2.25 -6.09
N GLY A 30 15.50 1.37 -6.83
CA GLY A 30 15.87 -0.03 -6.90
C GLY A 30 15.48 -0.86 -5.68
N GLY A 31 14.44 -0.46 -4.96
CA GLY A 31 13.91 -1.19 -3.82
C GLY A 31 12.52 -1.78 -4.09
N VAL A 32 11.80 -2.03 -3.02
CA VAL A 32 10.39 -2.45 -3.05
C VAL A 32 9.54 -1.33 -2.50
N ALA A 33 8.52 -0.94 -3.24
CA ALA A 33 7.60 0.12 -2.82
C ALA A 33 6.18 -0.44 -2.73
N LEU A 34 5.57 -0.26 -1.57
CA LEU A 34 4.17 -0.62 -1.33
C LEU A 34 3.31 0.63 -1.56
N VAL A 35 2.18 0.46 -2.23
CA VAL A 35 1.17 1.50 -2.33
C VAL A 35 -0.19 0.87 -2.11
N GLY A 36 -1.02 1.51 -1.28
CA GLY A 36 -2.36 1.03 -1.01
C GLY A 36 -3.38 1.66 -1.95
N PHE A 37 -4.42 0.89 -2.29
CA PHE A 37 -5.58 1.41 -3.00
C PHE A 37 -6.81 1.17 -2.14
N CYS A 38 -7.25 2.21 -1.44
CA CYS A 38 -8.33 2.12 -0.45
C CYS A 38 -9.66 2.41 -1.13
N SER A 39 -10.19 1.41 -1.83
CA SER A 39 -11.46 1.56 -2.53
C SER A 39 -12.25 0.26 -2.49
N ASP A 40 -13.56 0.38 -2.34
CA ASP A 40 -14.52 -0.67 -2.62
C ASP A 40 -15.67 -0.16 -3.51
N GLU A 41 -15.43 0.93 -4.22
CA GLU A 41 -16.44 1.55 -5.08
C GLU A 41 -16.88 0.60 -6.22
N GLY A 42 -15.94 -0.14 -6.82
CA GLY A 42 -16.27 -1.13 -7.84
C GLY A 42 -17.11 -2.25 -7.27
N VAL A 43 -16.81 -2.71 -6.06
CA VAL A 43 -17.59 -3.72 -5.34
C VAL A 43 -19.01 -3.19 -5.11
N ARG A 44 -19.13 -1.93 -4.67
CA ARG A 44 -20.42 -1.29 -4.45
C ARG A 44 -21.23 -1.21 -5.74
N ARG A 45 -20.61 -0.81 -6.86
CA ARG A 45 -21.26 -0.70 -8.18
C ARG A 45 -21.78 -2.05 -8.66
N ASN A 46 -21.10 -3.14 -8.30
CA ASN A 46 -21.52 -4.49 -8.65
C ASN A 46 -22.42 -5.13 -7.60
N GLU A 47 -22.96 -4.33 -6.67
CA GLU A 47 -23.86 -4.79 -5.61
C GLU A 47 -23.22 -5.84 -4.70
N GLY A 48 -21.90 -5.83 -4.61
CA GLY A 48 -21.17 -6.70 -3.72
C GLY A 48 -21.10 -6.14 -2.29
N ARG A 49 -20.43 -6.90 -1.41
CA ARG A 49 -20.28 -6.51 -0.02
C ARG A 49 -19.12 -5.53 0.11
N VAL A 50 -19.40 -4.30 0.59
CA VAL A 50 -18.39 -3.29 0.82
C VAL A 50 -17.52 -3.63 2.04
N GLY A 51 -16.33 -3.02 2.12
CA GLY A 51 -15.38 -3.24 3.21
C GLY A 51 -13.94 -3.38 2.72
N ALA A 52 -13.75 -3.64 1.43
CA ALA A 52 -12.43 -3.87 0.86
C ALA A 52 -11.50 -2.64 0.96
N ALA A 53 -12.04 -1.44 1.12
CA ALA A 53 -11.23 -0.24 1.29
C ALA A 53 -10.30 -0.32 2.52
N ALA A 54 -10.62 -1.15 3.50
CA ALA A 54 -9.78 -1.40 4.67
C ALA A 54 -8.67 -2.42 4.41
N GLY A 55 -8.63 -3.02 3.22
CA GLY A 55 -7.66 -4.07 2.86
C GLY A 55 -6.21 -3.64 3.01
N PRO A 56 -5.80 -2.47 2.48
CA PRO A 56 -4.40 -2.05 2.59
C PRO A 56 -3.91 -1.96 4.04
N ALA A 57 -4.71 -1.40 4.95
CA ALA A 57 -4.32 -1.32 6.36
C ALA A 57 -4.19 -2.71 6.99
N ALA A 58 -5.12 -3.61 6.69
CA ALA A 58 -5.09 -4.98 7.20
C ALA A 58 -3.87 -5.75 6.69
N LEU A 59 -3.53 -5.57 5.40
CA LEU A 59 -2.36 -6.21 4.82
C LEU A 59 -1.06 -5.68 5.43
N ARG A 60 -0.95 -4.37 5.65
CA ARG A 60 0.23 -3.79 6.31
C ARG A 60 0.40 -4.34 7.72
N ALA A 61 -0.68 -4.44 8.46
CA ALA A 61 -0.64 -5.00 9.82
C ALA A 61 -0.11 -6.44 9.80
N ALA A 62 -0.59 -7.26 8.86
CA ALA A 62 -0.15 -8.65 8.71
C ALA A 62 1.32 -8.73 8.28
N LEU A 63 1.76 -7.87 7.35
CA LEU A 63 3.13 -7.87 6.85
C LEU A 63 4.13 -7.40 7.90
N SER A 64 3.69 -6.59 8.87
CA SER A 64 4.57 -6.01 9.89
C SER A 64 5.40 -7.05 10.64
N GLY A 65 4.84 -8.22 10.87
CA GLY A 65 5.50 -9.30 11.60
C GLY A 65 6.38 -10.22 10.75
N PHE A 66 6.48 -10.00 9.46
CA PHE A 66 7.29 -10.85 8.59
C PHE A 66 8.77 -10.69 8.93
N ALA A 67 9.46 -11.82 9.04
CA ALA A 67 10.90 -11.81 9.26
C ALA A 67 11.63 -11.32 8.01
N VAL A 68 12.72 -10.58 8.22
CA VAL A 68 13.58 -10.13 7.12
C VAL A 68 14.59 -11.25 6.87
N GLN A 69 14.45 -11.94 5.74
CA GLN A 69 15.35 -13.05 5.38
C GLN A 69 16.66 -12.52 4.84
N GLU A 70 16.59 -11.53 3.96
CA GLU A 70 17.75 -10.84 3.40
C GLU A 70 17.49 -9.35 3.42
N PRO A 71 18.50 -8.51 3.72
CA PRO A 71 18.31 -7.06 3.72
C PRO A 71 17.82 -6.56 2.36
N PHE A 72 16.80 -5.70 2.37
CA PHE A 72 16.32 -5.04 1.18
C PHE A 72 15.71 -3.68 1.55
N LEU A 73 15.60 -2.81 0.55
CA LEU A 73 14.99 -1.49 0.73
C LEU A 73 13.47 -1.63 0.58
N LEU A 74 12.75 -1.34 1.64
CA LEU A 74 11.29 -1.42 1.67
C LEU A 74 10.73 -0.05 2.02
N ALA A 75 9.89 0.48 1.16
CA ALA A 75 9.21 1.75 1.39
C ALA A 75 7.70 1.58 1.34
N ASP A 76 7.01 2.38 2.12
CA ASP A 76 5.57 2.53 2.07
C ASP A 76 5.26 3.88 1.43
N ALA A 77 4.71 3.85 0.23
CA ALA A 77 4.38 5.06 -0.52
C ALA A 77 3.01 5.65 -0.13
N GLY A 78 2.32 5.04 0.82
CA GLY A 78 1.02 5.53 1.29
C GLY A 78 -0.14 4.99 0.51
N ASP A 79 -1.27 5.70 0.58
CA ASP A 79 -2.54 5.24 0.02
C ASP A 79 -3.07 6.19 -1.04
N VAL A 80 -3.67 5.62 -2.06
CA VAL A 80 -4.62 6.29 -2.93
C VAL A 80 -6.02 5.90 -2.46
N THR A 81 -6.88 6.88 -2.24
CA THR A 81 -8.21 6.67 -1.69
C THR A 81 -9.26 7.24 -2.64
N THR A 82 -10.36 6.52 -2.83
CA THR A 82 -11.49 7.06 -3.58
C THR A 82 -12.20 8.15 -2.77
N HIS A 83 -12.68 9.16 -3.48
CA HIS A 83 -13.48 10.24 -2.92
C HIS A 83 -14.92 10.04 -3.37
N GLY A 84 -15.76 9.49 -2.49
CA GLY A 84 -17.13 9.14 -2.84
C GLY A 84 -17.16 8.15 -3.99
N PRO A 85 -18.00 8.36 -5.02
CA PRO A 85 -18.13 7.43 -6.14
C PRO A 85 -17.08 7.64 -7.25
N ASP A 86 -16.12 8.56 -7.09
CA ASP A 86 -15.15 8.89 -8.15
C ASP A 86 -14.00 7.90 -8.17
N LEU A 87 -14.30 6.69 -8.64
CA LEU A 87 -13.32 5.61 -8.79
C LEU A 87 -12.29 5.94 -9.88
N GLU A 88 -12.72 6.53 -10.96
CA GLU A 88 -11.88 6.76 -12.14
C GLU A 88 -10.73 7.72 -11.86
N SER A 89 -10.95 8.78 -11.07
CA SER A 89 -9.87 9.67 -10.64
C SER A 89 -8.86 8.96 -9.75
N ALA A 90 -9.35 8.11 -8.84
CA ALA A 90 -8.48 7.33 -7.96
C ALA A 90 -7.64 6.34 -8.77
N GLN A 91 -8.23 5.70 -9.77
CA GLN A 91 -7.49 4.79 -10.64
C GLN A 91 -6.40 5.51 -11.43
N ARG A 92 -6.66 6.73 -11.90
CA ARG A 92 -5.63 7.54 -12.57
C ARG A 92 -4.51 7.92 -11.61
N GLU A 93 -4.85 8.32 -10.40
CA GLU A 93 -3.85 8.64 -9.38
C GLU A 93 -2.98 7.42 -9.05
N LEU A 94 -3.59 6.24 -8.92
CA LEU A 94 -2.84 5.00 -8.70
C LEU A 94 -1.90 4.72 -9.87
N SER A 95 -2.39 4.85 -11.10
CA SER A 95 -1.58 4.65 -12.30
C SER A 95 -0.36 5.58 -12.34
N ASP A 96 -0.58 6.86 -12.05
CA ASP A 96 0.51 7.85 -12.02
C ASP A 96 1.53 7.52 -10.92
N THR A 97 1.05 7.13 -9.74
CA THR A 97 1.90 6.75 -8.63
C THR A 97 2.77 5.53 -8.97
N VAL A 98 2.16 4.49 -9.51
CA VAL A 98 2.87 3.26 -9.91
C VAL A 98 3.91 3.59 -10.97
N ARG A 99 3.56 4.39 -11.96
CA ARG A 99 4.50 4.81 -13.01
C ARG A 99 5.72 5.51 -12.42
N ASP A 100 5.51 6.43 -11.47
CA ASP A 100 6.61 7.18 -10.87
C ASP A 100 7.53 6.28 -10.04
N LEU A 101 6.94 5.30 -9.33
CA LEU A 101 7.71 4.34 -8.55
C LEU A 101 8.54 3.41 -9.45
N ILE A 102 7.96 2.95 -10.55
CA ILE A 102 8.66 2.12 -11.53
C ILE A 102 9.78 2.89 -12.20
N ALA A 103 9.59 4.19 -12.44
CA ALA A 103 10.62 5.03 -13.04
C ALA A 103 11.88 5.13 -12.17
N LYS A 104 11.79 4.84 -10.89
CA LYS A 104 12.92 4.74 -9.95
C LYS A 104 13.39 3.31 -9.77
N ASP A 105 13.07 2.42 -10.69
CA ASP A 105 13.47 1.02 -10.70
C ASP A 105 12.99 0.22 -9.49
N ASN A 106 11.90 0.63 -8.85
CA ASN A 106 11.32 -0.13 -7.75
C ASN A 106 10.44 -1.26 -8.25
N LEU A 107 10.45 -2.37 -7.53
CA LEU A 107 9.38 -3.35 -7.60
C LEU A 107 8.18 -2.79 -6.84
N VAL A 108 7.06 -2.62 -7.52
CA VAL A 108 5.87 -2.03 -6.93
C VAL A 108 4.89 -3.13 -6.56
N VAL A 109 4.44 -3.10 -5.31
CA VAL A 109 3.39 -3.98 -4.83
C VAL A 109 2.19 -3.13 -4.45
N VAL A 110 1.07 -3.35 -5.13
CA VAL A 110 -0.17 -2.63 -4.86
C VAL A 110 -1.00 -3.46 -3.90
N LEU A 111 -1.33 -2.87 -2.76
CA LEU A 111 -2.20 -3.48 -1.76
C LEU A 111 -3.64 -3.02 -2.05
N GLY A 112 -4.45 -3.88 -2.61
CA GLY A 112 -5.84 -3.57 -2.90
C GLY A 112 -6.69 -3.72 -1.64
N GLY A 113 -7.71 -3.20 -1.70
CA GLY A 113 -8.98 -2.72 -2.16
C GLY A 113 -9.78 -3.80 -2.84
N GLY A 114 -10.82 -3.33 -3.48
CA GLY A 114 -11.69 -4.20 -4.28
C GLY A 114 -11.01 -4.70 -5.54
N HIS A 115 -11.72 -5.57 -6.23
CA HIS A 115 -11.19 -6.19 -7.46
C HIS A 115 -10.94 -5.17 -8.58
N GLU A 116 -11.53 -3.98 -8.47
CA GLU A 116 -11.31 -2.86 -9.40
C GLU A 116 -9.90 -2.25 -9.31
N THR A 117 -9.11 -2.66 -8.33
CA THR A 117 -7.73 -2.20 -8.17
C THR A 117 -6.87 -2.61 -9.36
#